data_fc6a84b3ec83ca66a6600e11d9c17020
#
_entry.id   fc6a84b3ec83ca66a6600e11d9c17020
#
_cell.length_a   1.000
_cell.length_b   1.000
_cell.length_c   1.000
_cell.angle_alpha   90.00
_cell.angle_beta   90.00
_cell.angle_gamma   90.00
#
_symmetry.space_group_name_H-M   'P 1'
#
loop_
_entity.id
_entity.type
_entity.pdbx_description
1 polymer ?
#
loop_
_entity_poly.entity_id
_entity_poly.type
_entity_poly.pdbx_seq_one_letter_code
_entity_poly.pdbx_strand_id
1 'polypeptide(L)'
;MINESYRIVITGYSGFLGKNLMERFNNSEFLLIGRDHKEIERIEDFNPDFIFHFGAEIYNQEDMLDSNIIFTYKILESIKDIDFKAFIYCGSSSEYGLKSLPMKEIDLLEPRNMYEATKGSCTLICQAYAKMYNKPIGIVRPFSVYGRYEKEHRFIPTLFRKFEERSEITISPGYHDFVHIDDFIDGVLCFCFSTTDKIKGEIINLGYGKQYSNYEVYEIFCEVFGYNIGLNRIDSLMRDFDNNNWISDIKKAKDLYNYSPKYDLKMGIKQIYDERNNR
;
A
#
# COMPACT_ATOMS: atom_id res chain seq x y z
N MET A 1 5.75 5.42 -17.55
CA MET A 1 7.06 4.77 -17.38
C MET A 1 8.12 5.84 -17.23
N ILE A 2 9.07 5.65 -16.30
CA ILE A 2 10.17 6.57 -16.01
C ILE A 2 11.37 6.11 -16.81
N ASN A 3 11.88 6.98 -17.69
CA ASN A 3 12.99 6.66 -18.61
C ASN A 3 14.36 7.09 -18.07
N GLU A 4 14.36 7.90 -17.02
CA GLU A 4 15.58 8.28 -16.30
C GLU A 4 16.16 7.09 -15.55
N SER A 5 17.48 7.01 -15.47
CA SER A 5 18.19 5.96 -14.74
C SER A 5 18.42 6.39 -13.30
N TYR A 6 17.99 5.56 -12.37
CA TYR A 6 18.16 5.75 -10.93
C TYR A 6 18.75 4.51 -10.27
N ARG A 7 19.39 4.72 -9.13
CA ARG A 7 19.84 3.67 -8.22
C ARG A 7 18.80 3.54 -7.09
N ILE A 8 18.12 2.40 -7.06
CA ILE A 8 16.92 2.23 -6.24
C ILE A 8 17.11 1.05 -5.28
N VAL A 9 17.00 1.31 -3.99
CA VAL A 9 16.85 0.27 -2.98
C VAL A 9 15.38 -0.06 -2.80
N ILE A 10 15.04 -1.35 -2.81
CA ILE A 10 13.66 -1.78 -2.60
C ILE A 10 13.59 -3.00 -1.69
N THR A 11 12.78 -2.91 -0.64
CA THR A 11 12.38 -4.05 0.18
C THR A 11 10.95 -4.48 -0.18
N GLY A 12 10.62 -5.76 0.01
CA GLY A 12 9.31 -6.26 -0.42
C GLY A 12 9.13 -6.32 -1.93
N TYR A 13 10.24 -6.34 -2.68
CA TYR A 13 10.31 -6.34 -4.14
C TYR A 13 9.55 -7.51 -4.80
N SER A 14 9.50 -8.67 -4.15
CA SER A 14 8.79 -9.85 -4.63
C SER A 14 7.28 -9.81 -4.36
N GLY A 15 6.84 -8.84 -3.57
CA GLY A 15 5.44 -8.65 -3.18
C GLY A 15 4.61 -7.87 -4.21
N PHE A 16 3.33 -7.71 -3.91
CA PHE A 16 2.35 -7.03 -4.74
C PHE A 16 2.78 -5.60 -5.14
N LEU A 17 3.06 -4.75 -4.14
CA LEU A 17 3.41 -3.34 -4.37
C LEU A 17 4.79 -3.19 -5.03
N GLY A 18 5.78 -3.98 -4.57
CA GLY A 18 7.14 -3.90 -5.07
C GLY A 18 7.26 -4.26 -6.55
N LYS A 19 6.59 -5.33 -7.00
CA LYS A 19 6.57 -5.71 -8.42
C LYS A 19 6.00 -4.60 -9.30
N ASN A 20 4.86 -4.02 -8.92
CA ASN A 20 4.24 -2.95 -9.68
C ASN A 20 5.08 -1.66 -9.69
N LEU A 21 5.77 -1.34 -8.59
CA LEU A 21 6.68 -0.20 -8.56
C LEU A 21 7.86 -0.40 -9.51
N MET A 22 8.51 -1.57 -9.48
CA MET A 22 9.67 -1.86 -10.33
C MET A 22 9.35 -1.72 -11.82
N GLU A 23 8.15 -2.10 -12.25
CA GLU A 23 7.70 -1.95 -13.64
C GLU A 23 7.61 -0.50 -14.11
N ARG A 24 7.63 0.49 -13.21
CA ARG A 24 7.62 1.91 -13.58
C ARG A 24 9.01 2.44 -13.98
N PHE A 25 10.10 1.72 -13.65
CA PHE A 25 11.48 2.16 -13.86
C PHE A 25 12.20 1.27 -14.88
N ASN A 26 12.29 1.73 -16.13
CA ASN A 26 12.83 0.91 -17.24
C ASN A 26 14.36 0.75 -17.23
N ASN A 27 15.10 1.79 -16.83
CA ASN A 27 16.56 1.87 -17.00
C ASN A 27 17.29 2.00 -15.65
N SER A 28 16.63 1.67 -14.56
CA SER A 28 17.17 1.85 -13.22
C SER A 28 17.89 0.61 -12.72
N GLU A 29 18.87 0.82 -11.85
CA GLU A 29 19.59 -0.23 -11.13
C GLU A 29 18.90 -0.48 -9.79
N PHE A 30 18.73 -1.75 -9.42
CA PHE A 30 18.05 -2.12 -8.18
C PHE A 30 18.96 -2.88 -7.22
N LEU A 31 18.99 -2.44 -5.96
CA LEU A 31 19.42 -3.25 -4.84
C LEU A 31 18.19 -3.81 -4.13
N LEU A 32 17.99 -5.13 -4.23
CA LEU A 32 16.83 -5.84 -3.71
C LEU A 32 17.15 -6.42 -2.33
N ILE A 33 16.44 -5.93 -1.29
CA ILE A 33 16.68 -6.37 0.08
C ILE A 33 15.60 -7.34 0.52
N GLY A 34 16.02 -8.57 0.83
CA GLY A 34 15.18 -9.66 1.31
C GLY A 34 14.96 -9.64 2.84
N ARG A 35 14.25 -10.66 3.33
CA ARG A 35 13.91 -10.82 4.76
C ARG A 35 15.10 -11.20 5.64
N ASP A 36 16.19 -11.70 5.06
CA ASP A 36 17.39 -12.10 5.78
C ASP A 36 18.31 -10.94 6.19
N HIS A 37 17.96 -9.74 5.80
CA HIS A 37 18.62 -8.47 6.12
C HIS A 37 20.09 -8.35 5.66
N LYS A 38 20.65 -9.36 4.98
CA LYS A 38 22.07 -9.40 4.61
C LYS A 38 22.50 -8.29 3.67
N GLU A 39 21.56 -7.84 2.81
CA GLU A 39 21.87 -6.83 1.80
C GLU A 39 21.87 -5.39 2.35
N ILE A 40 21.48 -5.18 3.63
CA ILE A 40 21.42 -3.84 4.23
C ILE A 40 22.82 -3.19 4.23
N GLU A 41 23.86 -3.95 4.52
CA GLU A 41 25.26 -3.46 4.56
C GLU A 41 25.74 -2.92 3.21
N ARG A 42 25.07 -3.29 2.11
CA ARG A 42 25.39 -2.82 0.76
C ARG A 42 24.76 -1.48 0.39
N ILE A 43 23.85 -0.96 1.22
CA ILE A 43 23.10 0.27 0.88
C ILE A 43 24.04 1.46 0.73
N GLU A 44 25.01 1.62 1.63
CA GLU A 44 25.97 2.71 1.60
C GLU A 44 26.82 2.68 0.31
N ASP A 45 27.45 1.55 0.00
CA ASP A 45 28.25 1.37 -1.22
C ASP A 45 27.41 1.51 -2.49
N PHE A 46 26.15 1.06 -2.43
CA PHE A 46 25.21 1.20 -3.55
C PHE A 46 24.85 2.66 -3.80
N ASN A 47 24.92 3.56 -2.80
CA ASN A 47 24.66 4.99 -2.89
C ASN A 47 23.34 5.32 -3.65
N PRO A 48 22.16 4.97 -3.09
CA PRO A 48 20.88 5.04 -3.79
C PRO A 48 20.39 6.47 -4.02
N ASP A 49 19.66 6.69 -5.12
CA ASP A 49 18.84 7.88 -5.31
C ASP A 49 17.52 7.77 -4.53
N PHE A 50 16.89 6.59 -4.56
CA PHE A 50 15.60 6.35 -3.92
C PHE A 50 15.60 5.05 -3.14
N ILE A 51 14.83 5.04 -2.04
CA ILE A 51 14.66 3.88 -1.18
C ILE A 51 13.16 3.66 -0.95
N PHE A 52 12.64 2.50 -1.36
CA PHE A 52 11.24 2.11 -1.14
C PHE A 52 11.17 0.96 -0.15
N HIS A 53 10.68 1.22 1.03
CA HIS A 53 10.55 0.23 2.08
C HIS A 53 9.11 -0.30 2.14
N PHE A 54 8.81 -1.35 1.35
CA PHE A 54 7.50 -2.00 1.21
C PHE A 54 7.43 -3.37 1.88
N GLY A 55 8.57 -3.87 2.36
CA GLY A 55 8.63 -5.14 3.08
C GLY A 55 7.96 -5.04 4.45
N ALA A 56 7.10 -6.00 4.76
CA ALA A 56 6.51 -6.17 6.09
C ALA A 56 6.00 -7.61 6.27
N GLU A 57 6.02 -8.11 7.51
CA GLU A 57 5.27 -9.28 7.91
C GLU A 57 3.84 -8.87 8.30
N ILE A 58 2.85 -9.61 7.77
CA ILE A 58 1.43 -9.27 7.91
C ILE A 58 0.66 -10.33 8.70
N TYR A 59 1.12 -11.58 8.67
CA TYR A 59 0.36 -12.74 9.16
C TYR A 59 0.97 -13.41 10.39
N ASN A 60 2.30 -13.55 10.43
CA ASN A 60 2.97 -14.20 11.54
C ASN A 60 3.30 -13.19 12.63
N GLN A 61 2.48 -13.17 13.67
CA GLN A 61 2.59 -12.21 14.77
C GLN A 61 3.94 -12.31 15.52
N GLU A 62 4.52 -13.50 15.63
CA GLU A 62 5.79 -13.72 16.33
C GLU A 62 6.96 -13.03 15.61
N ASP A 63 6.91 -12.98 14.28
CA ASP A 63 7.96 -12.37 13.46
C ASP A 63 7.78 -10.86 13.24
N MET A 64 6.62 -10.28 13.61
CA MET A 64 6.31 -8.88 13.28
C MET A 64 7.24 -7.86 13.93
N LEU A 65 7.74 -8.11 15.13
CA LEU A 65 8.68 -7.19 15.78
C LEU A 65 10.00 -7.12 15.02
N ASP A 66 10.58 -8.27 14.69
CA ASP A 66 11.85 -8.30 13.95
C ASP A 66 11.67 -7.84 12.49
N SER A 67 10.68 -8.39 11.79
CA SER A 67 10.46 -8.15 10.37
C SER A 67 9.89 -6.77 10.05
N ASN A 68 9.23 -6.10 11.00
CA ASN A 68 8.68 -4.77 10.78
C ASN A 68 9.52 -3.70 11.49
N ILE A 69 9.65 -3.77 12.83
CA ILE A 69 10.28 -2.68 13.60
C ILE A 69 11.81 -2.73 13.49
N ILE A 70 12.42 -3.88 13.83
CA ILE A 70 13.89 -4.00 13.84
C ILE A 70 14.45 -3.85 12.42
N PHE A 71 13.78 -4.42 11.43
CA PHE A 71 14.19 -4.27 10.03
C PHE A 71 14.12 -2.83 9.55
N THR A 72 13.00 -2.11 9.81
CA THR A 72 12.89 -0.68 9.51
C THR A 72 13.98 0.14 10.18
N TYR A 73 14.23 -0.12 11.48
CA TYR A 73 15.29 0.54 12.23
C TYR A 73 16.68 0.33 11.61
N LYS A 74 17.03 -0.93 11.25
CA LYS A 74 18.31 -1.25 10.62
C LYS A 74 18.50 -0.53 9.28
N ILE A 75 17.45 -0.44 8.45
CA ILE A 75 17.53 0.30 7.20
C ILE A 75 17.76 1.79 7.47
N LEU A 76 17.02 2.39 8.40
CA LEU A 76 17.18 3.79 8.75
C LEU A 76 18.59 4.10 9.31
N GLU A 77 19.16 3.19 10.11
CA GLU A 77 20.53 3.32 10.59
C GLU A 77 21.56 3.30 9.45
N SER A 78 21.35 2.44 8.43
CA SER A 78 22.28 2.34 7.30
C SER A 78 22.24 3.54 6.34
N ILE A 79 21.20 4.37 6.41
CA ILE A 79 21.02 5.51 5.49
C ILE A 79 21.14 6.88 6.16
N LYS A 80 21.29 6.94 7.48
CA LYS A 80 21.28 8.21 8.22
C LYS A 80 22.40 9.18 7.81
N ASP A 81 23.54 8.64 7.41
CA ASP A 81 24.75 9.41 7.09
C ASP A 81 25.00 9.59 5.57
N ILE A 82 24.19 8.96 4.70
CA ILE A 82 24.28 9.09 3.25
C ILE A 82 23.20 10.03 2.69
N ASP A 83 23.47 10.61 1.52
CA ASP A 83 22.49 11.44 0.83
C ASP A 83 21.65 10.62 -0.16
N PHE A 84 20.36 10.92 -0.22
CA PHE A 84 19.40 10.32 -1.15
C PHE A 84 18.26 11.31 -1.45
N LYS A 85 17.54 11.10 -2.55
CA LYS A 85 16.44 12.00 -2.97
C LYS A 85 15.18 11.79 -2.17
N ALA A 86 14.82 10.52 -1.90
CA ALA A 86 13.70 10.18 -1.02
C ALA A 86 13.79 8.74 -0.48
N PHE A 87 13.35 8.58 0.77
CA PHE A 87 12.98 7.30 1.36
C PHE A 87 11.47 7.27 1.56
N ILE A 88 10.78 6.27 1.02
CA ILE A 88 9.35 6.10 1.18
C ILE A 88 9.04 4.83 1.97
N TYR A 89 8.52 5.01 3.18
CA TYR A 89 8.00 3.93 4.00
C TYR A 89 6.54 3.67 3.66
N CYS A 90 6.21 2.40 3.39
CA CYS A 90 4.83 1.97 3.23
C CYS A 90 4.22 1.61 4.59
N GLY A 91 3.50 2.55 5.18
CA GLY A 91 2.67 2.36 6.36
C GLY A 91 1.41 1.54 6.07
N SER A 92 0.31 1.87 6.74
CA SER A 92 -1.00 1.25 6.52
C SER A 92 -2.12 2.13 7.05
N SER A 93 -3.27 2.15 6.37
CA SER A 93 -4.49 2.77 6.93
C SER A 93 -4.95 2.09 8.21
N SER A 94 -4.57 0.83 8.46
CA SER A 94 -4.91 0.11 9.69
C SER A 94 -4.28 0.71 10.96
N GLU A 95 -3.21 1.52 10.83
CA GLU A 95 -2.63 2.27 11.96
C GLU A 95 -3.64 3.17 12.66
N TYR A 96 -4.65 3.67 11.92
CA TYR A 96 -5.69 4.54 12.48
C TYR A 96 -6.64 3.83 13.44
N GLY A 97 -6.79 2.51 13.32
CA GLY A 97 -7.86 1.78 13.99
C GLY A 97 -9.24 2.14 13.43
N LEU A 98 -10.29 2.08 14.26
CA LEU A 98 -11.66 2.38 13.87
C LEU A 98 -11.93 3.88 13.91
N LYS A 99 -12.42 4.44 12.82
CA LYS A 99 -12.84 5.85 12.74
C LYS A 99 -14.26 5.95 12.19
N SER A 100 -15.03 6.92 12.65
CA SER A 100 -16.40 7.21 12.18
C SER A 100 -16.44 8.21 11.02
N LEU A 101 -15.34 8.91 10.76
CA LEU A 101 -15.18 9.91 9.69
C LEU A 101 -14.06 9.49 8.74
N PRO A 102 -13.96 10.10 7.54
CA PRO A 102 -12.81 9.90 6.66
C PRO A 102 -11.49 10.15 7.40
N MET A 103 -10.59 9.15 7.32
CA MET A 103 -9.33 9.13 8.05
C MET A 103 -8.36 10.16 7.52
N LYS A 104 -7.82 11.01 8.40
CA LYS A 104 -6.85 12.05 8.10
C LYS A 104 -5.48 11.69 8.67
N GLU A 105 -4.42 12.19 8.04
CA GLU A 105 -3.04 11.91 8.46
C GLU A 105 -2.71 12.39 9.89
N ILE A 106 -3.47 13.36 10.38
CA ILE A 106 -3.36 13.92 11.75
C ILE A 106 -4.18 13.16 12.80
N ASP A 107 -4.99 12.17 12.40
CA ASP A 107 -5.79 11.41 13.35
C ASP A 107 -4.90 10.56 14.26
N LEU A 108 -5.32 10.39 15.50
CA LEU A 108 -4.64 9.52 16.46
C LEU A 108 -4.59 8.08 15.92
N LEU A 109 -3.46 7.43 16.18
CA LEU A 109 -3.30 6.01 15.90
C LEU A 109 -3.93 5.21 17.05
N GLU A 110 -4.81 4.27 16.71
CA GLU A 110 -5.54 3.43 17.67
C GLU A 110 -5.44 1.96 17.26
N PRO A 111 -4.21 1.40 17.24
CA PRO A 111 -3.98 0.04 16.79
C PRO A 111 -4.66 -0.99 17.68
N ARG A 112 -5.28 -2.01 17.10
CA ARG A 112 -6.04 -3.07 17.78
C ARG A 112 -5.33 -4.42 17.78
N ASN A 113 -4.30 -4.56 16.96
CA ASN A 113 -3.50 -5.79 16.85
C ASN A 113 -2.02 -5.46 16.61
N MET A 114 -1.17 -6.50 16.64
CA MET A 114 0.27 -6.36 16.50
C MET A 114 0.69 -5.80 15.14
N TYR A 115 0.01 -6.17 14.06
CA TYR A 115 0.31 -5.62 12.74
C TYR A 115 0.10 -4.10 12.70
N GLU A 116 -1.06 -3.62 13.16
CA GLU A 116 -1.41 -2.21 13.24
C GLU A 116 -0.41 -1.45 14.13
N ALA A 117 -0.07 -2.02 15.29
CA ALA A 117 0.88 -1.43 16.23
C ALA A 117 2.30 -1.34 15.64
N THR A 118 2.79 -2.40 14.97
CA THR A 118 4.13 -2.37 14.37
C THR A 118 4.21 -1.39 13.20
N LYS A 119 3.15 -1.28 12.37
CA LYS A 119 3.09 -0.30 11.27
C LYS A 119 3.11 1.13 11.80
N GLY A 120 2.29 1.44 12.81
CA GLY A 120 2.27 2.75 13.47
C GLY A 120 3.60 3.10 14.16
N SER A 121 4.23 2.13 14.83
CA SER A 121 5.56 2.31 15.44
C SER A 121 6.61 2.68 14.40
N CYS A 122 6.65 1.98 13.26
CA CYS A 122 7.56 2.30 12.17
C CYS A 122 7.29 3.68 11.55
N THR A 123 6.02 4.09 11.43
CA THR A 123 5.66 5.46 11.01
C THR A 123 6.32 6.50 11.92
N LEU A 124 6.20 6.33 13.26
CA LEU A 124 6.79 7.25 14.23
C LEU A 124 8.33 7.24 14.20
N ILE A 125 8.95 6.06 14.05
CA ILE A 125 10.40 5.93 13.90
C ILE A 125 10.88 6.65 12.64
N CYS A 126 10.23 6.44 11.49
CA CYS A 126 10.55 7.14 10.24
C CYS A 126 10.46 8.68 10.39
N GLN A 127 9.40 9.18 11.04
CA GLN A 127 9.26 10.61 11.32
C GLN A 127 10.37 11.15 12.24
N ALA A 128 10.76 10.39 13.26
CA ALA A 128 11.85 10.76 14.16
C ALA A 128 13.18 10.88 13.39
N TYR A 129 13.53 9.88 12.56
CA TYR A 129 14.73 9.89 11.73
C TYR A 129 14.75 11.05 10.73
N ALA A 130 13.61 11.30 10.06
CA ALA A 130 13.49 12.44 9.14
C ALA A 130 13.87 13.76 9.80
N LYS A 131 13.43 13.97 11.05
CA LYS A 131 13.69 15.19 11.83
C LYS A 131 15.10 15.22 12.42
N MET A 132 15.54 14.12 13.05
CA MET A 132 16.85 14.04 13.73
C MET A 132 18.02 14.20 12.76
N TYR A 133 17.93 13.56 11.59
CA TYR A 133 19.01 13.53 10.60
C TYR A 133 18.75 14.46 9.40
N ASN A 134 17.66 15.24 9.44
CA ASN A 134 17.27 16.14 8.36
C ASN A 134 17.16 15.44 6.99
N LYS A 135 16.57 14.25 6.93
CA LYS A 135 16.49 13.40 5.74
C LYS A 135 15.11 13.43 5.08
N PRO A 136 15.01 13.28 3.73
CA PRO A 136 13.77 13.24 2.99
C PRO A 136 13.09 11.85 3.14
N ILE A 137 12.61 11.57 4.34
CA ILE A 137 11.88 10.34 4.68
C ILE A 137 10.39 10.67 4.73
N GLY A 138 9.62 10.03 3.86
CA GLY A 138 8.18 10.16 3.78
C GLY A 138 7.44 8.84 4.03
N ILE A 139 6.20 8.95 4.44
CA ILE A 139 5.33 7.82 4.76
C ILE A 139 4.09 7.84 3.89
N VAL A 140 3.76 6.72 3.25
CA VAL A 140 2.48 6.54 2.57
C VAL A 140 1.61 5.57 3.36
N ARG A 141 0.33 5.87 3.54
CA ARG A 141 -0.67 4.98 4.15
C ARG A 141 -1.63 4.49 3.07
N PRO A 142 -1.36 3.30 2.50
CA PRO A 142 -2.29 2.68 1.56
C PRO A 142 -3.60 2.34 2.25
N PHE A 143 -4.71 2.56 1.53
CA PHE A 143 -6.00 1.96 1.84
C PHE A 143 -6.11 0.60 1.15
N SER A 144 -7.29 0.17 0.70
CA SER A 144 -7.44 -1.18 0.13
C SER A 144 -6.93 -1.22 -1.32
N VAL A 145 -5.61 -1.36 -1.47
CA VAL A 145 -4.98 -1.47 -2.81
C VAL A 145 -5.37 -2.80 -3.44
N TYR A 146 -5.76 -2.79 -4.73
CA TYR A 146 -6.09 -3.96 -5.53
C TYR A 146 -5.49 -3.87 -6.95
N GLY A 147 -5.28 -5.02 -7.60
CA GLY A 147 -4.79 -5.04 -8.97
C GLY A 147 -3.80 -6.16 -9.27
N ARG A 148 -2.97 -5.96 -10.31
CA ARG A 148 -1.98 -6.95 -10.76
C ARG A 148 -1.05 -7.39 -9.64
N TYR A 149 -0.74 -8.70 -9.57
CA TYR A 149 0.12 -9.33 -8.57
C TYR A 149 -0.46 -9.33 -7.14
N GLU A 150 -1.72 -8.94 -6.94
CA GLU A 150 -2.39 -9.14 -5.66
C GLU A 150 -2.52 -10.65 -5.36
N LYS A 151 -2.39 -11.02 -4.07
CA LYS A 151 -2.43 -12.44 -3.67
C LYS A 151 -3.83 -13.02 -3.89
N GLU A 152 -3.91 -14.25 -4.42
CA GLU A 152 -5.14 -14.94 -4.81
C GLU A 152 -6.19 -15.12 -3.69
N HIS A 153 -5.76 -15.13 -2.43
CA HIS A 153 -6.68 -15.23 -1.28
C HIS A 153 -7.31 -13.90 -0.85
N ARG A 154 -6.91 -12.78 -1.47
CA ARG A 154 -7.50 -11.46 -1.20
C ARG A 154 -8.87 -11.35 -1.87
N PHE A 155 -9.68 -10.38 -1.40
CA PHE A 155 -11.08 -10.27 -1.77
C PHE A 155 -11.32 -10.10 -3.28
N ILE A 156 -10.66 -9.14 -3.92
CA ILE A 156 -10.82 -8.87 -5.36
C ILE A 156 -10.35 -10.06 -6.22
N PRO A 157 -9.14 -10.64 -6.04
CA PRO A 157 -8.74 -11.85 -6.77
C PRO A 157 -9.66 -13.05 -6.52
N THR A 158 -10.17 -13.22 -5.29
CA THR A 158 -11.15 -14.28 -4.97
C THR A 158 -12.44 -14.10 -5.77
N LEU A 159 -12.95 -12.87 -5.90
CA LEU A 159 -14.13 -12.58 -6.72
C LEU A 159 -13.87 -12.93 -8.19
N PHE A 160 -12.74 -12.51 -8.78
CA PHE A 160 -12.37 -12.87 -10.14
C PHE A 160 -12.42 -14.39 -10.35
N ARG A 161 -11.71 -15.13 -9.51
CA ARG A 161 -11.70 -16.59 -9.58
C ARG A 161 -13.10 -17.21 -9.47
N LYS A 162 -13.94 -16.74 -8.52
CA LYS A 162 -15.29 -17.26 -8.31
C LYS A 162 -16.20 -16.98 -9.51
N PHE A 163 -16.08 -15.82 -10.13
CA PHE A 163 -16.84 -15.47 -11.34
C PHE A 163 -16.36 -16.29 -12.55
N GLU A 164 -15.06 -16.45 -12.76
CA GLU A 164 -14.48 -17.28 -13.82
C GLU A 164 -14.91 -18.75 -13.70
N GLU A 165 -14.91 -19.30 -12.49
CA GLU A 165 -15.35 -20.68 -12.18
C GLU A 165 -16.88 -20.82 -12.16
N ARG A 166 -17.64 -19.75 -12.21
CA ARG A 166 -19.11 -19.71 -11.99
C ARG A 166 -19.55 -20.37 -10.70
N SER A 167 -18.71 -20.26 -9.67
CA SER A 167 -18.91 -20.88 -8.37
C SER A 167 -19.46 -19.89 -7.34
N GLU A 168 -20.19 -20.40 -6.36
CA GLU A 168 -20.78 -19.63 -5.28
C GLU A 168 -19.73 -18.91 -4.43
N ILE A 169 -20.06 -17.72 -3.92
CA ILE A 169 -19.24 -16.96 -2.98
C ILE A 169 -20.04 -16.62 -1.71
N THR A 170 -19.32 -16.65 -0.58
CA THR A 170 -19.83 -16.18 0.71
C THR A 170 -19.22 -14.82 1.01
N ILE A 171 -20.07 -13.80 1.26
CA ILE A 171 -19.62 -12.43 1.54
C ILE A 171 -20.17 -11.98 2.89
N SER A 172 -19.24 -11.48 3.75
CA SER A 172 -19.55 -10.76 4.99
C SER A 172 -19.74 -9.27 4.75
N PRO A 173 -20.50 -8.55 5.61
CA PRO A 173 -20.54 -7.09 5.56
C PRO A 173 -19.14 -6.52 5.82
N GLY A 174 -18.90 -5.30 5.34
CA GLY A 174 -17.66 -4.55 5.51
C GLY A 174 -17.57 -3.47 4.44
N TYR A 175 -16.83 -2.39 4.75
CA TYR A 175 -16.61 -1.27 3.84
C TYR A 175 -15.13 -1.04 3.64
N HIS A 176 -14.74 -0.72 2.40
CA HIS A 176 -13.35 -0.47 2.05
C HIS A 176 -13.22 0.65 1.02
N ASP A 177 -12.23 1.49 1.19
CA ASP A 177 -11.78 2.43 0.17
C ASP A 177 -10.78 1.72 -0.74
N PHE A 178 -11.27 1.24 -1.88
CA PHE A 178 -10.47 0.51 -2.86
C PHE A 178 -9.72 1.48 -3.78
N VAL A 179 -8.42 1.33 -3.86
CA VAL A 179 -7.56 2.09 -4.77
C VAL A 179 -6.86 1.16 -5.75
N HIS A 180 -6.94 1.48 -7.04
CA HIS A 180 -6.26 0.69 -8.08
C HIS A 180 -4.75 0.79 -7.92
N ILE A 181 -4.03 -0.31 -8.18
CA ILE A 181 -2.57 -0.39 -7.99
C ILE A 181 -1.82 0.68 -8.80
N ASP A 182 -2.27 1.00 -10.01
CA ASP A 182 -1.63 2.04 -10.83
C ASP A 182 -1.80 3.42 -10.21
N ASP A 183 -2.98 3.74 -9.66
CA ASP A 183 -3.21 5.00 -8.94
C ASP A 183 -2.39 5.07 -7.64
N PHE A 184 -2.29 3.95 -6.92
CA PHE A 184 -1.46 3.89 -5.72
C PHE A 184 0.01 4.16 -6.05
N ILE A 185 0.57 3.49 -7.08
CA ILE A 185 1.96 3.69 -7.50
C ILE A 185 2.17 5.11 -8.03
N ASP A 186 1.23 5.66 -8.82
CA ASP A 186 1.29 7.06 -9.27
C ASP A 186 1.34 8.02 -8.06
N GLY A 187 0.54 7.77 -7.01
CA GLY A 187 0.57 8.54 -5.76
C GLY A 187 1.90 8.45 -5.01
N VAL A 188 2.48 7.25 -4.92
CA VAL A 188 3.81 7.04 -4.33
C VAL A 188 4.86 7.85 -5.10
N LEU A 189 4.82 7.82 -6.45
CA LEU A 189 5.78 8.53 -7.30
C LEU A 189 5.58 10.05 -7.23
N CYS A 190 4.35 10.55 -7.24
CA CYS A 190 4.07 11.98 -7.04
C CYS A 190 4.66 12.49 -5.72
N PHE A 191 4.54 11.70 -4.64
CA PHE A 191 5.13 12.03 -3.35
C PHE A 191 6.66 11.93 -3.39
N CYS A 192 7.20 10.83 -3.91
CA CYS A 192 8.64 10.56 -3.99
C CYS A 192 9.41 11.63 -4.81
N PHE A 193 8.84 12.12 -5.91
CA PHE A 193 9.46 13.13 -6.77
C PHE A 193 9.16 14.58 -6.34
N SER A 194 8.49 14.80 -5.22
CA SER A 194 8.34 16.12 -4.65
C SER A 194 9.65 16.63 -4.04
N THR A 195 9.71 17.91 -3.68
CA THR A 195 10.94 18.48 -3.08
C THR A 195 11.22 17.86 -1.71
N THR A 196 12.50 17.77 -1.36
CA THR A 196 12.98 17.21 -0.07
C THR A 196 12.22 17.78 1.13
N ASP A 197 12.02 19.10 1.18
CA ASP A 197 11.33 19.76 2.29
C ASP A 197 9.85 19.34 2.41
N LYS A 198 9.23 18.97 1.30
CA LYS A 198 7.84 18.48 1.28
C LYS A 198 7.69 17.02 1.70
N ILE A 199 8.76 16.24 1.71
CA ILE A 199 8.73 14.82 2.07
C ILE A 199 9.08 14.61 3.54
N LYS A 200 9.95 15.43 4.10
CA LYS A 200 10.60 15.24 5.40
C LYS A 200 9.62 15.06 6.57
N GLY A 201 9.44 13.81 6.98
CA GLY A 201 8.56 13.42 8.08
C GLY A 201 7.06 13.48 7.76
N GLU A 202 6.73 13.72 6.49
CA GLU A 202 5.36 13.84 6.04
C GLU A 202 4.69 12.46 5.83
N ILE A 203 3.41 12.44 6.13
CA ILE A 203 2.53 11.28 5.91
C ILE A 203 1.48 11.68 4.88
N ILE A 204 1.18 10.80 3.94
CA ILE A 204 0.05 10.95 3.03
C ILE A 204 -0.82 9.70 2.97
N ASN A 205 -2.12 9.89 2.90
CA ASN A 205 -3.08 8.84 2.61
C ASN A 205 -3.17 8.58 1.11
N LEU A 206 -3.10 7.31 0.71
CA LEU A 206 -3.30 6.90 -0.67
C LEU A 206 -4.49 5.93 -0.74
N GLY A 207 -5.65 6.46 -1.04
CA GLY A 207 -6.92 5.79 -1.31
C GLY A 207 -7.59 6.43 -2.52
N TYR A 208 -8.81 6.01 -2.81
CA TYR A 208 -9.64 6.65 -3.83
C TYR A 208 -10.47 7.82 -3.25
N GLY A 209 -10.74 7.79 -1.94
CA GLY A 209 -11.58 8.76 -1.23
C GLY A 209 -13.07 8.44 -1.32
N LYS A 210 -13.41 7.19 -1.66
CA LYS A 210 -14.77 6.66 -1.63
C LYS A 210 -14.73 5.22 -1.16
N GLN A 211 -15.59 4.88 -0.20
CA GLN A 211 -15.73 3.49 0.24
C GLN A 211 -16.85 2.77 -0.51
N TYR A 212 -16.71 1.45 -0.58
CA TYR A 212 -17.69 0.52 -1.11
C TYR A 212 -17.92 -0.60 -0.09
N SER A 213 -19.17 -1.03 0.07
CA SER A 213 -19.47 -2.25 0.80
C SER A 213 -19.01 -3.49 0.00
N ASN A 214 -18.73 -4.58 0.68
CA ASN A 214 -18.39 -5.84 0.02
C ASN A 214 -19.50 -6.32 -0.92
N TYR A 215 -20.75 -5.98 -0.64
CA TYR A 215 -21.91 -6.30 -1.50
C TYR A 215 -21.94 -5.44 -2.77
N GLU A 216 -21.67 -4.13 -2.67
CA GLU A 216 -21.56 -3.26 -3.86
C GLU A 216 -20.39 -3.71 -4.76
N VAL A 217 -19.28 -4.20 -4.18
CA VAL A 217 -18.21 -4.79 -4.98
C VAL A 217 -18.70 -6.01 -5.77
N TYR A 218 -19.44 -6.91 -5.13
CA TYR A 218 -20.06 -8.06 -5.83
C TYR A 218 -20.98 -7.61 -6.97
N GLU A 219 -21.82 -6.61 -6.74
CA GLU A 219 -22.73 -6.07 -7.78
C GLU A 219 -21.94 -5.50 -8.97
N ILE A 220 -20.85 -4.80 -8.73
CA ILE A 220 -19.95 -4.33 -9.78
C ILE A 220 -19.36 -5.50 -10.59
N PHE A 221 -18.99 -6.61 -9.94
CA PHE A 221 -18.54 -7.81 -10.64
C PHE A 221 -19.65 -8.41 -11.51
N CYS A 222 -20.89 -8.48 -11.01
CA CYS A 222 -22.04 -8.92 -11.82
C CYS A 222 -22.22 -8.07 -13.08
N GLU A 223 -22.08 -6.75 -12.97
CA GLU A 223 -22.17 -5.85 -14.11
C GLU A 223 -21.03 -6.04 -15.10
N VAL A 224 -19.78 -6.19 -14.64
CA VAL A 224 -18.60 -6.34 -15.49
C VAL A 224 -18.61 -7.69 -16.21
N PHE A 225 -19.00 -8.77 -15.54
CA PHE A 225 -19.05 -10.12 -16.13
C PHE A 225 -20.33 -10.37 -16.95
N GLY A 226 -21.37 -9.56 -16.74
CA GLY A 226 -22.65 -9.69 -17.44
C GLY A 226 -23.53 -10.84 -16.92
N TYR A 227 -23.20 -11.43 -15.76
CA TYR A 227 -23.99 -12.47 -15.11
C TYR A 227 -23.77 -12.48 -13.59
N ASN A 228 -24.66 -13.15 -12.87
CA ASN A 228 -24.57 -13.34 -11.43
C ASN A 228 -24.09 -14.75 -11.11
N ILE A 229 -23.38 -14.90 -9.99
CA ILE A 229 -23.06 -16.20 -9.37
C ILE A 229 -23.81 -16.33 -8.06
N GLY A 230 -23.86 -17.55 -7.48
CA GLY A 230 -24.50 -17.78 -6.17
C GLY A 230 -23.86 -16.91 -5.09
N LEU A 231 -24.67 -16.17 -4.33
CA LEU A 231 -24.21 -15.30 -3.23
C LEU A 231 -24.82 -15.76 -1.90
N ASN A 232 -23.96 -16.22 -0.99
CA ASN A 232 -24.31 -16.44 0.41
C ASN A 232 -23.97 -15.19 1.21
N ARG A 233 -24.98 -14.55 1.78
CA ARG A 233 -24.79 -13.39 2.68
C ARG A 233 -24.66 -13.88 4.11
N ILE A 234 -23.69 -13.31 4.82
CA ILE A 234 -23.52 -13.50 6.26
C ILE A 234 -23.89 -12.17 6.93
N ASP A 235 -24.83 -12.22 7.89
CA ASP A 235 -25.34 -11.01 8.55
C ASP A 235 -24.40 -10.51 9.68
N SER A 236 -23.41 -11.30 10.08
CA SER A 236 -22.45 -10.92 11.11
C SER A 236 -21.10 -10.53 10.50
N LEU A 237 -20.42 -9.57 11.10
CA LEU A 237 -19.01 -9.26 10.83
C LEU A 237 -18.19 -10.50 11.15
N MET A 238 -17.41 -10.99 10.16
CA MET A 238 -16.60 -12.21 10.33
C MET A 238 -15.22 -11.92 10.92
N ARG A 239 -14.79 -10.66 10.92
CA ARG A 239 -13.45 -10.27 11.34
C ARG A 239 -13.51 -9.03 12.24
N ASP A 240 -12.65 -8.97 13.25
CA ASP A 240 -12.54 -7.83 14.18
C ASP A 240 -12.20 -6.49 13.50
N PHE A 241 -11.79 -6.53 12.24
CA PHE A 241 -11.42 -5.36 11.44
C PHE A 241 -12.40 -5.01 10.30
N ASP A 242 -13.49 -5.79 10.13
CA ASP A 242 -14.57 -5.43 9.20
C ASP A 242 -15.37 -4.27 9.82
N ASN A 243 -15.36 -3.12 9.17
CA ASN A 243 -15.89 -1.86 9.69
C ASN A 243 -17.11 -1.38 8.90
N ASN A 244 -17.91 -0.55 9.54
CA ASN A 244 -18.96 0.22 8.89
C ASN A 244 -18.43 1.50 8.20
N ASN A 245 -17.17 1.85 8.41
CA ASN A 245 -16.53 3.01 7.80
C ASN A 245 -15.03 2.77 7.61
N TRP A 246 -14.58 2.77 6.35
CA TRP A 246 -13.16 2.67 5.99
C TRP A 246 -12.88 3.49 4.76
N ILE A 247 -12.69 4.80 4.95
CA ILE A 247 -12.53 5.78 3.88
C ILE A 247 -11.38 6.72 4.18
N SER A 248 -10.59 7.03 3.16
CA SER A 248 -9.48 7.99 3.24
C SER A 248 -9.95 9.42 3.02
N ASP A 249 -9.43 10.36 3.78
CA ASP A 249 -9.32 11.74 3.33
C ASP A 249 -8.03 11.87 2.52
N ILE A 250 -8.17 12.07 1.20
CA ILE A 250 -7.04 12.22 0.27
C ILE A 250 -6.74 13.68 -0.07
N LYS A 251 -7.35 14.63 0.65
CA LYS A 251 -7.20 16.06 0.37
C LYS A 251 -5.75 16.50 0.40
N LYS A 252 -4.97 16.08 1.41
CA LYS A 252 -3.55 16.40 1.52
C LYS A 252 -2.75 15.91 0.32
N ALA A 253 -2.94 14.64 -0.09
CA ALA A 253 -2.28 14.07 -1.26
C ALA A 253 -2.62 14.82 -2.55
N LYS A 254 -3.89 15.21 -2.73
CA LYS A 254 -4.34 16.02 -3.88
C LYS A 254 -3.72 17.41 -3.89
N ASP A 255 -3.84 18.14 -2.80
CA ASP A 255 -3.51 19.58 -2.76
C ASP A 255 -1.99 19.81 -2.78
N LEU A 256 -1.21 18.95 -2.15
CA LEU A 256 0.24 19.16 -1.98
C LEU A 256 1.11 18.35 -2.94
N TYR A 257 0.62 17.21 -3.45
CA TYR A 257 1.41 16.27 -4.23
C TYR A 257 0.78 15.90 -5.58
N ASN A 258 -0.28 16.60 -6.01
CA ASN A 258 -0.97 16.39 -7.28
C ASN A 258 -1.49 14.94 -7.46
N TYR A 259 -1.77 14.24 -6.37
CA TYR A 259 -2.37 12.91 -6.43
C TYR A 259 -3.79 13.00 -6.98
N SER A 260 -4.07 12.29 -8.06
CA SER A 260 -5.40 12.24 -8.67
C SER A 260 -5.69 10.83 -9.16
N PRO A 261 -6.34 9.98 -8.32
CA PRO A 261 -6.69 8.63 -8.72
C PRO A 261 -7.68 8.67 -9.90
N LYS A 262 -7.42 7.83 -10.91
CA LYS A 262 -8.12 7.82 -12.21
C LYS A 262 -9.16 6.71 -12.29
N TYR A 263 -8.91 5.59 -11.60
CA TYR A 263 -9.74 4.40 -11.67
C TYR A 263 -10.75 4.37 -10.53
N ASP A 264 -12.03 4.61 -10.80
CA ASP A 264 -13.05 4.15 -9.87
C ASP A 264 -13.05 2.61 -9.82
N LEU A 265 -13.75 2.05 -8.83
CA LEU A 265 -13.70 0.60 -8.62
C LEU A 265 -14.18 -0.19 -9.84
N LYS A 266 -15.23 0.27 -10.52
CA LYS A 266 -15.77 -0.39 -11.71
C LYS A 266 -14.81 -0.34 -12.90
N MET A 267 -14.20 0.82 -13.14
CA MET A 267 -13.17 0.99 -14.17
C MET A 267 -11.97 0.08 -13.94
N GLY A 268 -11.47 0.03 -12.70
CA GLY A 268 -10.32 -0.81 -12.36
C GLY A 268 -10.61 -2.31 -12.45
N ILE A 269 -11.79 -2.76 -11.98
CA ILE A 269 -12.23 -4.16 -12.15
C ILE A 269 -12.36 -4.50 -13.63
N LYS A 270 -12.95 -3.60 -14.43
CA LYS A 270 -13.08 -3.82 -15.88
C LYS A 270 -11.72 -3.90 -16.56
N GLN A 271 -10.77 -3.05 -16.22
CA GLN A 271 -9.41 -3.12 -16.78
C GLN A 271 -8.76 -4.47 -16.49
N ILE A 272 -8.82 -4.95 -15.24
CA ILE A 272 -8.26 -6.25 -14.86
C ILE A 272 -8.97 -7.39 -15.62
N TYR A 273 -10.30 -7.32 -15.76
CA TYR A 273 -11.08 -8.28 -16.53
C TYR A 273 -10.63 -8.34 -17.99
N ASP A 274 -10.48 -7.19 -18.65
CA ASP A 274 -10.04 -7.10 -20.04
C ASP A 274 -8.60 -7.63 -20.21
N GLU A 275 -7.69 -7.33 -19.27
CA GLU A 275 -6.31 -7.87 -19.29
C GLU A 275 -6.27 -9.41 -19.11
N ARG A 276 -7.17 -9.99 -18.29
CA ARG A 276 -7.24 -11.45 -18.07
C ARG A 276 -7.79 -12.19 -19.30
N ASN A 277 -8.72 -11.58 -20.04
CA ASN A 277 -9.32 -12.19 -21.23
C ASN A 277 -8.47 -12.03 -22.49
N ASN A 278 -7.47 -11.13 -22.49
CA ASN A 278 -6.55 -10.92 -23.61
C ASN A 278 -5.25 -11.72 -23.50
N ARG A 279 -5.12 -12.57 -22.47
CA ARG A 279 -4.00 -13.52 -22.28
C ARG A 279 -4.36 -14.91 -22.79
#